data_ee69493c266d24cf467907044e4310ea
#
_entry.id   ee69493c266d24cf467907044e4310ea
#
_cell.length_a   1.000
_cell.length_b   1.000
_cell.length_c   1.000
_cell.angle_alpha   90.00
_cell.angle_beta   90.00
_cell.angle_gamma   90.00
#
_symmetry.space_group_name_H-M   'P 1'
#
loop_
_entity.id
_entity.type
_entity.pdbx_description
1 polymer ?
#
loop_
_entity_poly.entity_id
_entity_poly.type
_entity_poly.pdbx_seq_one_letter_code
_entity_poly.pdbx_strand_id
1 'polypeptide(L)'
;MIHWLRINSNYLLVTIFGLLIVACSSQEYTTAKLAIQQSDWSKAKEWLPKAIAVEPDNPEIPIVYAIEVHARNGDWAKMQEMLQKALSIDPDKKVEVRAVFLPVSEQVNNYTQYYWAEQFNTGVEKFKKIQEDPDNKKKYLNEAIENFTNASIINPTDAQTYTTLSKCYLDLDDKEKAIQLIKTAVEKNPENFNANFTAGQIMLRCELSSQEVLPYYQKAVQIEPSNSNALRELAAMYYDIDQKEKSIQVFKDAIQNEDDKIVKADLYFNLGVIYNQMKNYEEAEKAFDEAYYLNEDDFEAALGMASAYEGLGDKYFNGTDGFTKDLDLAFRWYRKAEKKIKDVKRIDFENAAEYQRQLELIRYKRDIAEQN
;
A
#
# COMPACT_ATOMS: atom_id res chain seq x y z
N MET A 1 -75.97 34.84 37.42
CA MET A 1 -76.33 33.89 36.37
C MET A 1 -75.09 33.20 35.97
N ILE A 2 -74.82 31.98 36.56
CA ILE A 2 -73.60 31.28 36.44
C ILE A 2 -73.87 30.11 35.46
N HIS A 3 -73.26 30.12 34.27
CA HIS A 3 -73.29 29.01 33.37
C HIS A 3 -71.98 28.19 33.51
N TRP A 4 -72.11 26.99 34.05
CA TRP A 4 -71.07 25.97 34.13
C TRP A 4 -70.91 25.31 32.77
N LEU A 5 -69.70 25.42 32.17
CA LEU A 5 -69.24 24.62 31.07
C LEU A 5 -68.82 23.24 31.59
N ARG A 6 -69.61 22.22 31.31
CA ARG A 6 -69.23 20.81 31.45
C ARG A 6 -68.25 20.48 30.33
N ILE A 7 -66.96 20.44 30.66
CA ILE A 7 -65.95 19.85 29.76
C ILE A 7 -66.07 18.35 29.86
N ASN A 8 -66.36 17.73 28.71
CA ASN A 8 -66.55 16.26 28.57
C ASN A 8 -65.26 15.54 28.92
N SER A 9 -65.24 14.84 30.06
CA SER A 9 -64.12 14.03 30.59
C SER A 9 -63.61 12.93 29.66
N ASN A 10 -64.37 12.58 28.63
CA ASN A 10 -64.00 11.49 27.70
C ASN A 10 -62.96 11.90 26.64
N TYR A 11 -62.76 13.18 26.34
CA TYR A 11 -61.69 13.62 25.40
C TYR A 11 -60.31 13.76 26.06
N LEU A 12 -60.26 13.91 27.39
CA LEU A 12 -59.01 14.01 28.11
C LEU A 12 -58.33 12.64 28.28
N LEU A 13 -59.13 11.56 28.36
CA LEU A 13 -58.64 10.19 28.44
C LEU A 13 -58.12 9.67 27.12
N VAL A 14 -58.70 10.05 25.98
CA VAL A 14 -58.24 9.66 24.64
C VAL A 14 -56.95 10.38 24.24
N THR A 15 -56.75 11.63 24.63
CA THR A 15 -55.51 12.40 24.36
C THR A 15 -54.36 11.95 25.23
N ILE A 16 -54.58 11.44 26.43
CA ILE A 16 -53.51 10.88 27.28
C ILE A 16 -53.12 9.46 26.83
N PHE A 17 -54.06 8.68 26.27
CA PHE A 17 -53.74 7.37 25.71
C PHE A 17 -53.03 7.44 24.37
N GLY A 18 -53.26 8.52 23.59
CA GLY A 18 -52.60 8.74 22.28
C GLY A 18 -51.15 9.26 22.41
N LEU A 19 -50.76 9.80 23.58
CA LEU A 19 -49.41 10.32 23.83
C LEU A 19 -48.46 9.32 24.51
N LEU A 20 -48.98 8.13 24.87
CA LEU A 20 -48.17 7.02 25.46
C LEU A 20 -47.69 5.96 24.46
N ILE A 21 -47.87 6.17 23.16
CA ILE A 21 -47.25 5.32 22.13
C ILE A 21 -45.92 5.88 21.61
N VAL A 22 -45.28 6.79 22.37
CA VAL A 22 -43.90 7.22 22.07
C VAL A 22 -42.93 6.28 22.80
N ALA A 23 -42.48 5.26 22.10
CA ALA A 23 -41.23 4.55 22.28
C ALA A 23 -40.98 3.96 23.67
N CYS A 24 -41.83 3.05 24.15
CA CYS A 24 -41.38 2.09 25.16
C CYS A 24 -40.58 0.98 24.43
N SER A 25 -39.27 0.92 24.69
CA SER A 25 -38.46 -0.28 24.36
C SER A 25 -39.16 -1.51 24.96
N SER A 26 -39.09 -2.65 24.28
CA SER A 26 -39.59 -3.93 24.81
C SER A 26 -39.03 -4.23 26.20
N GLN A 27 -39.71 -5.09 26.95
CA GLN A 27 -39.21 -5.57 28.24
C GLN A 27 -37.87 -6.27 28.07
N GLU A 28 -37.70 -6.98 26.95
CA GLU A 28 -36.49 -7.71 26.59
C GLU A 28 -35.30 -6.74 26.39
N TYR A 29 -35.52 -5.65 25.64
CA TYR A 29 -34.46 -4.69 25.40
C TYR A 29 -34.14 -3.85 26.65
N THR A 30 -35.15 -3.47 27.42
CA THR A 30 -34.96 -2.80 28.74
C THR A 30 -34.15 -3.67 29.67
N THR A 31 -34.44 -4.99 29.75
CA THR A 31 -33.70 -5.94 30.56
C THR A 31 -32.23 -6.08 30.10
N ALA A 32 -32.00 -6.13 28.77
CA ALA A 32 -30.66 -6.16 28.21
C ALA A 32 -29.86 -4.89 28.53
N LYS A 33 -30.46 -3.69 28.37
CA LYS A 33 -29.82 -2.43 28.73
C LYS A 33 -29.44 -2.35 30.21
N LEU A 34 -30.31 -2.81 31.10
CA LEU A 34 -30.02 -2.86 32.52
C LEU A 34 -28.88 -3.83 32.84
N ALA A 35 -28.86 -4.99 32.17
CA ALA A 35 -27.77 -5.97 32.32
C ALA A 35 -26.42 -5.36 31.88
N ILE A 36 -26.40 -4.64 30.76
CA ILE A 36 -25.20 -3.92 30.29
C ILE A 36 -24.72 -2.89 31.29
N GLN A 37 -25.64 -2.07 31.84
CA GLN A 37 -25.30 -1.06 32.87
C GLN A 37 -24.73 -1.72 34.15
N GLN A 38 -25.19 -2.91 34.48
CA GLN A 38 -24.69 -3.69 35.63
C GLN A 38 -23.44 -4.53 35.29
N SER A 39 -22.93 -4.46 34.06
CA SER A 39 -21.83 -5.29 33.56
C SER A 39 -22.12 -6.79 33.61
N ASP A 40 -23.41 -7.19 33.61
CA ASP A 40 -23.84 -8.60 33.51
C ASP A 40 -23.90 -9.00 32.01
N TRP A 41 -22.74 -9.30 31.47
CA TRP A 41 -22.57 -9.65 30.05
C TRP A 41 -23.26 -10.98 29.70
N SER A 42 -23.38 -11.90 30.66
CA SER A 42 -24.08 -13.16 30.46
C SER A 42 -25.56 -12.95 30.22
N LYS A 43 -26.17 -12.12 31.05
CA LYS A 43 -27.60 -11.75 30.93
C LYS A 43 -27.83 -10.89 29.68
N ALA A 44 -26.92 -9.94 29.34
CA ALA A 44 -27.00 -9.15 28.10
C ALA A 44 -26.99 -10.08 26.88
N LYS A 45 -26.08 -11.05 26.83
CA LYS A 45 -25.97 -12.08 25.77
C LYS A 45 -27.26 -12.90 25.62
N GLU A 46 -27.95 -13.20 26.71
CA GLU A 46 -29.22 -13.96 26.70
C GLU A 46 -30.38 -13.11 26.16
N TRP A 47 -30.46 -11.82 26.56
CA TRP A 47 -31.64 -11.01 26.33
C TRP A 47 -31.61 -10.20 25.02
N LEU A 48 -30.43 -9.83 24.48
CA LEU A 48 -30.34 -9.10 23.23
C LEU A 48 -30.90 -9.85 22.01
N PRO A 49 -30.70 -11.17 21.82
CA PRO A 49 -31.38 -11.92 20.75
C PRO A 49 -32.90 -11.93 20.88
N LYS A 50 -33.44 -12.01 22.13
CA LYS A 50 -34.87 -11.93 22.39
C LYS A 50 -35.43 -10.55 22.02
N ALA A 51 -34.67 -9.49 22.36
CA ALA A 51 -35.03 -8.13 22.01
C ALA A 51 -35.05 -7.91 20.48
N ILE A 52 -34.07 -8.44 19.73
CA ILE A 52 -34.07 -8.41 18.25
C ILE A 52 -35.30 -9.14 17.67
N ALA A 53 -35.74 -10.23 18.29
CA ALA A 53 -36.90 -10.98 17.84
C ALA A 53 -38.24 -10.23 18.08
N VAL A 54 -38.32 -9.45 19.16
CA VAL A 54 -39.50 -8.68 19.53
C VAL A 54 -39.56 -7.31 18.84
N GLU A 55 -38.42 -6.70 18.61
CA GLU A 55 -38.27 -5.41 17.91
C GLU A 55 -37.39 -5.57 16.65
N PRO A 56 -37.84 -6.31 15.61
CA PRO A 56 -37.00 -6.58 14.42
C PRO A 56 -36.67 -5.33 13.60
N ASP A 57 -37.47 -4.26 13.72
CA ASP A 57 -37.30 -2.99 13.00
C ASP A 57 -36.51 -1.94 13.82
N ASN A 58 -35.91 -2.36 14.94
CA ASN A 58 -35.08 -1.48 15.76
C ASN A 58 -33.59 -1.71 15.50
N PRO A 59 -32.91 -0.87 14.69
CA PRO A 59 -31.49 -1.07 14.33
C PRO A 59 -30.52 -0.77 15.49
N GLU A 60 -30.95 -0.14 16.58
CA GLU A 60 -30.14 0.08 17.77
C GLU A 60 -29.70 -1.24 18.41
N ILE A 61 -30.62 -2.21 18.50
CA ILE A 61 -30.39 -3.46 19.21
C ILE A 61 -29.25 -4.29 18.62
N PRO A 62 -29.20 -4.56 17.30
CA PRO A 62 -28.08 -5.29 16.74
C PRO A 62 -26.75 -4.52 16.87
N ILE A 63 -26.69 -3.18 16.83
CA ILE A 63 -25.47 -2.43 17.10
C ILE A 63 -25.01 -2.68 18.54
N VAL A 64 -25.92 -2.54 19.52
CA VAL A 64 -25.59 -2.78 20.93
C VAL A 64 -25.13 -4.22 21.15
N TYR A 65 -25.74 -5.21 20.48
CA TYR A 65 -25.34 -6.62 20.57
C TYR A 65 -23.93 -6.84 19.98
N ALA A 66 -23.66 -6.20 18.84
CA ALA A 66 -22.35 -6.24 18.19
C ALA A 66 -21.23 -5.77 19.13
N ILE A 67 -21.40 -4.59 19.74
CA ILE A 67 -20.31 -3.95 20.49
C ILE A 67 -20.22 -4.37 21.95
N GLU A 68 -21.35 -4.66 22.62
CA GLU A 68 -21.36 -4.97 24.03
C GLU A 68 -21.16 -6.47 24.31
N VAL A 69 -21.40 -7.34 23.34
CA VAL A 69 -21.26 -8.77 23.52
C VAL A 69 -20.22 -9.36 22.57
N HIS A 70 -20.40 -9.20 21.25
CA HIS A 70 -19.54 -9.89 20.29
C HIS A 70 -18.12 -9.30 20.26
N ALA A 71 -17.96 -7.98 20.18
CA ALA A 71 -16.64 -7.34 20.19
C ALA A 71 -15.89 -7.62 21.50
N ARG A 72 -16.57 -7.57 22.66
CA ARG A 72 -15.95 -7.90 23.97
C ARG A 72 -15.41 -9.33 24.04
N ASN A 73 -16.03 -10.26 23.34
CA ASN A 73 -15.62 -11.66 23.28
C ASN A 73 -14.63 -11.96 22.14
N GLY A 74 -14.25 -10.96 21.34
CA GLY A 74 -13.42 -11.16 20.14
C GLY A 74 -14.13 -11.93 19.03
N ASP A 75 -15.46 -11.99 19.05
CA ASP A 75 -16.26 -12.67 18.01
C ASP A 75 -16.55 -11.70 16.86
N TRP A 76 -15.49 -11.37 16.11
CA TRP A 76 -15.50 -10.34 15.09
C TRP A 76 -16.47 -10.64 13.95
N ALA A 77 -16.62 -11.90 13.59
CA ALA A 77 -17.54 -12.32 12.53
C ALA A 77 -19.01 -12.02 12.89
N LYS A 78 -19.42 -12.35 14.14
CA LYS A 78 -20.76 -12.04 14.62
C LYS A 78 -20.96 -10.55 14.89
N MET A 79 -19.91 -9.87 15.36
CA MET A 79 -19.95 -8.40 15.46
C MET A 79 -20.31 -7.79 14.11
N GLN A 80 -19.59 -8.17 13.05
CA GLN A 80 -19.83 -7.67 11.70
C GLN A 80 -21.21 -8.07 11.16
N GLU A 81 -21.66 -9.31 11.41
CA GLU A 81 -23.00 -9.75 11.05
C GLU A 81 -24.09 -8.86 11.69
N MET A 82 -23.97 -8.53 12.96
CA MET A 82 -24.93 -7.69 13.66
C MET A 82 -24.87 -6.23 13.19
N LEU A 83 -23.70 -5.69 12.89
CA LEU A 83 -23.55 -4.35 12.30
C LEU A 83 -24.19 -4.27 10.91
N GLN A 84 -24.01 -5.28 10.05
CA GLN A 84 -24.66 -5.36 8.76
C GLN A 84 -26.18 -5.53 8.87
N LYS A 85 -26.66 -6.28 9.87
CA LYS A 85 -28.08 -6.38 10.16
C LYS A 85 -28.67 -5.01 10.52
N ALA A 86 -27.99 -4.20 11.34
CA ALA A 86 -28.45 -2.85 11.65
C ALA A 86 -28.60 -1.98 10.40
N LEU A 87 -27.59 -1.99 9.51
CA LEU A 87 -27.63 -1.28 8.22
C LEU A 87 -28.78 -1.74 7.32
N SER A 88 -29.11 -3.03 7.32
CA SER A 88 -30.19 -3.58 6.50
C SER A 88 -31.59 -3.19 6.99
N ILE A 89 -31.73 -2.78 8.26
CA ILE A 89 -33.02 -2.32 8.81
C ILE A 89 -33.32 -0.88 8.38
N ASP A 90 -32.46 0.05 8.75
CA ASP A 90 -32.61 1.47 8.37
C ASP A 90 -31.28 2.20 8.59
N PRO A 91 -30.48 2.47 7.53
CA PRO A 91 -29.17 3.11 7.65
C PRO A 91 -29.24 4.59 8.06
N ASP A 92 -30.35 5.27 7.79
CA ASP A 92 -30.52 6.71 8.01
C ASP A 92 -31.17 7.02 9.37
N LYS A 93 -31.79 6.02 10.01
CA LYS A 93 -32.39 6.17 11.31
C LYS A 93 -31.35 6.55 12.36
N LYS A 94 -31.63 7.63 13.08
CA LYS A 94 -30.78 8.03 14.22
C LYS A 94 -31.08 7.18 15.44
N VAL A 95 -30.03 6.62 16.02
CA VAL A 95 -30.09 5.78 17.23
C VAL A 95 -29.09 6.26 18.27
N GLU A 96 -29.37 6.02 19.54
CA GLU A 96 -28.47 6.38 20.64
C GLU A 96 -27.73 5.14 21.15
N VAL A 97 -26.40 5.10 20.90
CA VAL A 97 -25.53 4.04 21.40
C VAL A 97 -24.41 4.67 22.21
N ARG A 98 -24.25 4.22 23.47
CA ARG A 98 -23.27 4.79 24.42
C ARG A 98 -23.35 6.32 24.54
N ALA A 99 -24.58 6.85 24.64
CA ALA A 99 -24.87 8.29 24.72
C ALA A 99 -24.43 9.11 23.48
N VAL A 100 -24.21 8.45 22.34
CA VAL A 100 -23.92 9.08 21.03
C VAL A 100 -25.12 8.88 20.12
N PHE A 101 -25.76 9.97 19.68
CA PHE A 101 -26.96 9.95 18.83
C PHE A 101 -26.58 10.30 17.38
N LEU A 102 -26.44 9.26 16.54
CA LEU A 102 -26.05 9.37 15.13
C LEU A 102 -26.90 8.43 14.23
N PRO A 103 -26.90 8.66 12.90
CA PRO A 103 -27.44 7.69 11.97
C PRO A 103 -26.77 6.32 12.12
N VAL A 104 -27.55 5.25 11.86
CA VAL A 104 -27.02 3.87 11.92
C VAL A 104 -25.80 3.68 11.04
N SER A 105 -25.79 4.24 9.82
CA SER A 105 -24.66 4.19 8.90
C SER A 105 -23.36 4.78 9.51
N GLU A 106 -23.49 5.92 10.20
CA GLU A 106 -22.34 6.55 10.88
C GLU A 106 -21.90 5.75 12.12
N GLN A 107 -22.86 5.25 12.93
CA GLN A 107 -22.56 4.39 14.08
C GLN A 107 -21.79 3.15 13.65
N VAL A 108 -22.29 2.45 12.64
CA VAL A 108 -21.66 1.23 12.11
C VAL A 108 -20.27 1.52 11.56
N ASN A 109 -20.12 2.60 10.78
CA ASN A 109 -18.81 2.99 10.26
C ASN A 109 -17.83 3.27 11.39
N ASN A 110 -18.23 4.05 12.41
CA ASN A 110 -17.38 4.44 13.52
C ASN A 110 -16.90 3.21 14.33
N TYR A 111 -17.80 2.26 14.65
CA TYR A 111 -17.41 1.04 15.35
C TYR A 111 -16.58 0.11 14.49
N THR A 112 -16.87 -0.02 13.20
CA THR A 112 -16.04 -0.78 12.25
C THR A 112 -14.62 -0.22 12.22
N GLN A 113 -14.47 1.10 12.05
CA GLN A 113 -13.16 1.75 12.02
C GLN A 113 -12.41 1.62 13.35
N TYR A 114 -13.11 1.79 14.47
CA TYR A 114 -12.51 1.68 15.80
C TYR A 114 -11.90 0.28 16.03
N TYR A 115 -12.70 -0.78 15.87
CA TYR A 115 -12.21 -2.14 16.13
C TYR A 115 -11.24 -2.63 15.06
N TRP A 116 -11.42 -2.21 13.80
CA TRP A 116 -10.44 -2.46 12.76
C TRP A 116 -9.08 -1.86 13.12
N ALA A 117 -9.05 -0.59 13.49
CA ALA A 117 -7.81 0.10 13.86
C ALA A 117 -7.14 -0.53 15.08
N GLU A 118 -7.91 -0.95 16.09
CA GLU A 118 -7.39 -1.65 17.26
C GLU A 118 -6.67 -2.94 16.87
N GLN A 119 -7.31 -3.80 16.06
CA GLN A 119 -6.73 -5.05 15.59
C GLN A 119 -5.55 -4.81 14.64
N PHE A 120 -5.70 -3.92 13.69
CA PHE A 120 -4.65 -3.59 12.72
C PHE A 120 -3.39 -3.05 13.42
N ASN A 121 -3.54 -2.09 14.34
CA ASN A 121 -2.41 -1.50 15.07
C ASN A 121 -1.73 -2.53 15.99
N THR A 122 -2.51 -3.40 16.65
CA THR A 122 -1.93 -4.51 17.43
C THR A 122 -1.09 -5.43 16.55
N GLY A 123 -1.57 -5.76 15.34
CA GLY A 123 -0.80 -6.52 14.35
C GLY A 123 0.50 -5.82 13.96
N VAL A 124 0.45 -4.50 13.72
CA VAL A 124 1.65 -3.69 13.41
C VAL A 124 2.66 -3.70 14.57
N GLU A 125 2.20 -3.60 15.82
CA GLU A 125 3.08 -3.68 16.99
C GLU A 125 3.78 -5.05 17.09
N LYS A 126 3.06 -6.14 16.81
CA LYS A 126 3.65 -7.48 16.76
C LYS A 126 4.69 -7.59 15.65
N PHE A 127 4.40 -7.02 14.48
CA PHE A 127 5.33 -7.00 13.36
C PHE A 127 6.62 -6.20 13.67
N LYS A 128 6.51 -5.07 14.36
CA LYS A 128 7.69 -4.27 14.79
C LYS A 128 8.60 -5.04 15.75
N LYS A 129 8.05 -5.90 16.61
CA LYS A 129 8.85 -6.72 17.54
C LYS A 129 9.81 -7.67 16.85
N ILE A 130 9.61 -7.98 15.57
CA ILE A 130 10.53 -8.81 14.78
C ILE A 130 11.91 -8.17 14.67
N GLN A 131 11.97 -6.83 14.59
CA GLN A 131 13.24 -6.10 14.53
C GLN A 131 13.98 -6.10 15.88
N GLU A 132 13.25 -6.11 16.98
CA GLU A 132 13.77 -6.10 18.35
C GLU A 132 14.23 -7.50 18.80
N ASP A 133 13.56 -8.55 18.31
CA ASP A 133 13.78 -9.95 18.67
C ASP A 133 13.64 -10.86 17.45
N PRO A 134 14.66 -10.89 16.56
CA PRO A 134 14.64 -11.67 15.32
C PRO A 134 14.53 -13.18 15.52
N ASP A 135 15.01 -13.70 16.65
CA ASP A 135 14.98 -15.13 16.96
C ASP A 135 13.54 -15.67 17.11
N ASN A 136 12.61 -14.80 17.50
CA ASN A 136 11.20 -15.10 17.63
C ASN A 136 10.34 -14.62 16.43
N LYS A 137 10.96 -14.34 15.25
CA LYS A 137 10.28 -13.84 14.05
C LYS A 137 9.00 -14.60 13.73
N LYS A 138 9.05 -15.93 13.66
CA LYS A 138 7.89 -16.77 13.30
C LYS A 138 6.72 -16.63 14.29
N LYS A 139 7.01 -16.49 15.57
CA LYS A 139 6.00 -16.25 16.60
C LYS A 139 5.30 -14.91 16.37
N TYR A 140 6.08 -13.83 16.22
CA TYR A 140 5.52 -12.49 16.02
C TYR A 140 4.77 -12.35 14.70
N LEU A 141 5.23 -13.02 13.62
CA LEU A 141 4.48 -13.09 12.36
C LEU A 141 3.11 -13.74 12.54
N ASN A 142 3.03 -14.88 13.26
CA ASN A 142 1.76 -15.54 13.50
C ASN A 142 0.82 -14.68 14.37
N GLU A 143 1.32 -14.02 15.41
CA GLU A 143 0.54 -13.09 16.22
C GLU A 143 0.06 -11.88 15.39
N ALA A 144 0.87 -11.35 14.49
CA ALA A 144 0.49 -10.27 13.59
C ALA A 144 -0.59 -10.73 12.59
N ILE A 145 -0.42 -11.91 11.98
CA ILE A 145 -1.40 -12.51 11.06
C ILE A 145 -2.76 -12.70 11.73
N GLU A 146 -2.80 -13.17 12.97
CA GLU A 146 -4.05 -13.33 13.73
C GLU A 146 -4.78 -11.97 13.85
N ASN A 147 -4.06 -10.92 14.25
CA ASN A 147 -4.64 -9.58 14.39
C ASN A 147 -5.06 -8.98 13.05
N PHE A 148 -4.26 -9.10 11.99
CA PHE A 148 -4.64 -8.63 10.65
C PHE A 148 -5.80 -9.45 10.06
N THR A 149 -5.89 -10.74 10.37
CA THR A 149 -7.04 -11.56 10.00
C THR A 149 -8.32 -11.07 10.70
N ASN A 150 -8.25 -10.75 11.99
CA ASN A 150 -9.35 -10.13 12.72
C ASN A 150 -9.74 -8.79 12.07
N ALA A 151 -8.76 -7.94 11.74
CA ALA A 151 -9.00 -6.68 11.04
C ALA A 151 -9.70 -6.90 9.69
N SER A 152 -9.34 -7.92 8.91
CA SER A 152 -9.98 -8.25 7.63
C SER A 152 -11.42 -8.75 7.77
N ILE A 153 -11.77 -9.38 8.90
CA ILE A 153 -13.14 -9.78 9.23
C ILE A 153 -13.96 -8.53 9.59
N ILE A 154 -13.40 -7.64 10.39
CA ILE A 154 -14.06 -6.41 10.85
C ILE A 154 -14.31 -5.45 9.68
N ASN A 155 -13.31 -5.21 8.84
CA ASN A 155 -13.44 -4.38 7.64
C ASN A 155 -12.98 -5.16 6.39
N PRO A 156 -13.87 -5.94 5.77
CA PRO A 156 -13.52 -6.77 4.63
C PRO A 156 -13.30 -6.00 3.32
N THR A 157 -13.44 -4.68 3.33
CA THR A 157 -13.21 -3.82 2.15
C THR A 157 -11.87 -3.11 2.20
N ASP A 158 -11.13 -3.22 3.31
CA ASP A 158 -9.86 -2.52 3.47
C ASP A 158 -8.69 -3.23 2.75
N ALA A 159 -8.26 -2.66 1.63
CA ALA A 159 -7.16 -3.19 0.82
C ALA A 159 -5.82 -3.22 1.57
N GLN A 160 -5.59 -2.29 2.51
CA GLN A 160 -4.34 -2.22 3.27
C GLN A 160 -4.14 -3.46 4.14
N THR A 161 -5.21 -3.95 4.76
CA THR A 161 -5.16 -5.17 5.58
C THR A 161 -4.72 -6.39 4.77
N TYR A 162 -5.30 -6.58 3.58
CA TYR A 162 -4.92 -7.69 2.70
C TYR A 162 -3.49 -7.53 2.16
N THR A 163 -3.08 -6.31 1.83
CA THR A 163 -1.70 -6.00 1.43
C THR A 163 -0.70 -6.37 2.54
N THR A 164 -1.02 -6.04 3.79
CA THR A 164 -0.16 -6.34 4.94
C THR A 164 -0.13 -7.83 5.25
N LEU A 165 -1.28 -8.51 5.21
CA LEU A 165 -1.36 -9.97 5.35
C LEU A 165 -0.52 -10.68 4.29
N SER A 166 -0.60 -10.22 3.03
CA SER A 166 0.20 -10.78 1.94
C SER A 166 1.71 -10.72 2.22
N LYS A 167 2.20 -9.58 2.73
CA LYS A 167 3.61 -9.45 3.14
C LYS A 167 3.98 -10.40 4.28
N CYS A 168 3.10 -10.57 5.28
CA CYS A 168 3.35 -11.50 6.38
C CYS A 168 3.45 -12.96 5.89
N TYR A 169 2.57 -13.39 4.99
CA TYR A 169 2.64 -14.74 4.43
C TYR A 169 3.85 -14.94 3.52
N LEU A 170 4.27 -13.91 2.77
CA LEU A 170 5.51 -13.95 2.01
C LEU A 170 6.73 -14.11 2.93
N ASP A 171 6.73 -13.45 4.09
CA ASP A 171 7.79 -13.56 5.10
C ASP A 171 7.80 -14.92 5.82
N LEU A 172 6.70 -15.67 5.77
CA LEU A 172 6.60 -17.08 6.18
C LEU A 172 6.92 -18.07 5.05
N ASP A 173 7.27 -17.59 3.84
CA ASP A 173 7.50 -18.35 2.61
C ASP A 173 6.24 -19.08 2.09
N ASP A 174 5.05 -18.64 2.49
CA ASP A 174 3.76 -19.08 1.94
C ASP A 174 3.39 -18.24 0.71
N LYS A 175 4.09 -18.51 -0.40
CA LYS A 175 3.95 -17.80 -1.68
C LYS A 175 2.52 -17.85 -2.22
N GLU A 176 1.85 -18.99 -2.11
CA GLU A 176 0.48 -19.18 -2.63
C GLU A 176 -0.51 -18.27 -1.90
N LYS A 177 -0.46 -18.25 -0.57
CA LYS A 177 -1.33 -17.41 0.25
C LYS A 177 -1.02 -15.92 0.07
N ALA A 178 0.26 -15.56 -0.07
CA ALA A 178 0.68 -14.19 -0.34
C ALA A 178 0.09 -13.69 -1.67
N ILE A 179 0.16 -14.47 -2.76
CA ILE A 179 -0.43 -14.11 -4.05
C ILE A 179 -1.95 -13.99 -3.96
N GLN A 180 -2.63 -14.91 -3.29
CA GLN A 180 -4.09 -14.85 -3.12
C GLN A 180 -4.51 -13.56 -2.42
N LEU A 181 -3.85 -13.21 -1.31
CA LEU A 181 -4.19 -12.04 -0.51
C LEU A 181 -3.90 -10.73 -1.22
N ILE A 182 -2.79 -10.64 -1.95
CA ILE A 182 -2.48 -9.39 -2.67
C ILE A 182 -3.43 -9.16 -3.86
N LYS A 183 -3.88 -10.22 -4.54
CA LYS A 183 -4.95 -10.14 -5.54
C LYS A 183 -6.24 -9.63 -4.91
N THR A 184 -6.60 -10.17 -3.74
CA THR A 184 -7.76 -9.67 -2.97
C THR A 184 -7.63 -8.18 -2.63
N ALA A 185 -6.44 -7.71 -2.23
CA ALA A 185 -6.21 -6.29 -1.96
C ALA A 185 -6.50 -5.40 -3.18
N VAL A 186 -6.02 -5.80 -4.36
CA VAL A 186 -6.27 -5.09 -5.62
C VAL A 186 -7.77 -5.12 -5.99
N GLU A 187 -8.45 -6.27 -5.82
CA GLU A 187 -9.88 -6.39 -6.06
C GLU A 187 -10.72 -5.48 -5.14
N LYS A 188 -10.32 -5.32 -3.87
CA LYS A 188 -11.02 -4.45 -2.91
C LYS A 188 -10.87 -2.97 -3.24
N ASN A 189 -9.72 -2.56 -3.73
CA ASN A 189 -9.50 -1.20 -4.18
C ASN A 189 -8.55 -1.15 -5.40
N PRO A 190 -9.07 -1.27 -6.62
CA PRO A 190 -8.28 -1.26 -7.84
C PRO A 190 -7.53 0.06 -8.10
N GLU A 191 -8.00 1.17 -7.54
CA GLU A 191 -7.38 2.49 -7.65
C GLU A 191 -6.39 2.78 -6.49
N ASN A 192 -6.03 1.77 -5.69
CA ASN A 192 -5.04 1.93 -4.64
C ASN A 192 -3.63 1.69 -5.20
N PHE A 193 -2.79 2.73 -5.20
CA PHE A 193 -1.40 2.65 -5.65
C PHE A 193 -0.63 1.57 -4.90
N ASN A 194 -0.66 1.58 -3.57
CA ASN A 194 0.11 0.65 -2.74
C ASN A 194 -0.28 -0.81 -2.98
N ALA A 195 -1.57 -1.11 -3.19
CA ALA A 195 -2.03 -2.47 -3.49
C ALA A 195 -1.47 -2.94 -4.84
N ASN A 196 -1.56 -2.12 -5.88
CA ASN A 196 -1.05 -2.46 -7.21
C ASN A 196 0.48 -2.58 -7.23
N PHE A 197 1.18 -1.61 -6.67
CA PHE A 197 2.65 -1.61 -6.63
C PHE A 197 3.18 -2.80 -5.82
N THR A 198 2.61 -3.06 -4.63
CA THR A 198 2.98 -4.21 -3.81
C THR A 198 2.61 -5.53 -4.47
N ALA A 199 1.52 -5.59 -5.27
CA ALA A 199 1.17 -6.78 -6.04
C ALA A 199 2.29 -7.14 -7.02
N GLY A 200 2.78 -6.15 -7.77
CA GLY A 200 3.94 -6.36 -8.64
C GLY A 200 5.15 -6.92 -7.88
N GLN A 201 5.51 -6.30 -6.76
CA GLN A 201 6.66 -6.71 -5.95
C GLN A 201 6.51 -8.14 -5.39
N ILE A 202 5.36 -8.47 -4.82
CA ILE A 202 5.11 -9.80 -4.24
C ILE A 202 5.13 -10.88 -5.33
N MET A 203 4.47 -10.61 -6.45
CA MET A 203 4.40 -11.57 -7.55
C MET A 203 5.78 -11.85 -8.15
N LEU A 204 6.64 -10.83 -8.32
CA LEU A 204 8.03 -11.04 -8.74
C LEU A 204 8.82 -11.86 -7.72
N ARG A 205 8.69 -11.58 -6.43
CA ARG A 205 9.34 -12.37 -5.37
C ARG A 205 8.81 -13.81 -5.31
N CYS A 206 7.60 -14.05 -5.79
CA CYS A 206 7.01 -15.38 -5.96
C CYS A 206 7.36 -16.01 -7.33
N GLU A 207 8.26 -15.39 -8.11
CA GLU A 207 8.77 -15.90 -9.38
C GLU A 207 7.72 -15.97 -10.52
N LEU A 208 6.68 -15.13 -10.46
CA LEU A 208 5.76 -14.96 -11.58
C LEU A 208 6.47 -14.23 -12.72
N SER A 209 6.04 -14.50 -13.96
CA SER A 209 6.61 -13.90 -15.15
C SER A 209 6.34 -12.39 -15.24
N SER A 210 7.24 -11.65 -15.89
CA SER A 210 7.06 -10.21 -16.13
C SER A 210 5.76 -9.89 -16.88
N GLN A 211 5.26 -10.80 -17.72
CA GLN A 211 3.96 -10.65 -18.39
C GLN A 211 2.78 -10.67 -17.42
N GLU A 212 2.82 -11.54 -16.39
CA GLU A 212 1.77 -11.64 -15.38
C GLU A 212 1.79 -10.44 -14.42
N VAL A 213 2.97 -9.89 -14.17
CA VAL A 213 3.20 -8.77 -13.24
C VAL A 213 2.92 -7.42 -13.90
N LEU A 214 3.20 -7.28 -15.19
CA LEU A 214 3.10 -6.03 -15.95
C LEU A 214 1.81 -5.22 -15.70
N PRO A 215 0.59 -5.81 -15.70
CA PRO A 215 -0.64 -5.05 -15.50
C PRO A 215 -0.71 -4.30 -14.17
N TYR A 216 -0.08 -4.82 -13.13
CA TYR A 216 -0.09 -4.21 -11.80
C TYR A 216 0.79 -2.96 -11.75
N TYR A 217 2.00 -3.00 -12.34
CA TYR A 217 2.85 -1.82 -12.44
C TYR A 217 2.29 -0.79 -13.43
N GLN A 218 1.65 -1.22 -14.52
CA GLN A 218 0.92 -0.32 -15.41
C GLN A 218 -0.16 0.46 -14.65
N LYS A 219 -0.94 -0.23 -13.81
CA LYS A 219 -1.97 0.41 -13.00
C LYS A 219 -1.37 1.32 -11.94
N ALA A 220 -0.29 0.93 -11.28
CA ALA A 220 0.42 1.78 -10.31
C ALA A 220 0.89 3.09 -10.95
N VAL A 221 1.54 3.04 -12.13
CA VAL A 221 1.97 4.23 -12.88
C VAL A 221 0.78 5.06 -13.37
N GLN A 222 -0.33 4.44 -13.76
CA GLN A 222 -1.55 5.18 -14.12
C GLN A 222 -2.10 6.00 -12.93
N ILE A 223 -1.99 5.49 -11.72
CA ILE A 223 -2.46 6.15 -10.48
C ILE A 223 -1.49 7.26 -10.05
N GLU A 224 -0.19 6.97 -10.07
CA GLU A 224 0.88 7.92 -9.71
C GLU A 224 1.90 8.03 -10.85
N PRO A 225 1.66 8.88 -11.85
CA PRO A 225 2.49 8.94 -13.06
C PRO A 225 3.94 9.39 -12.84
N SER A 226 4.22 10.14 -11.77
CA SER A 226 5.56 10.64 -11.43
C SER A 226 6.30 9.76 -10.43
N ASN A 227 5.74 8.63 -10.00
CA ASN A 227 6.40 7.77 -9.01
C ASN A 227 7.58 7.03 -9.65
N SER A 228 8.81 7.49 -9.37
CA SER A 228 10.05 6.99 -9.99
C SER A 228 10.25 5.48 -9.75
N ASN A 229 9.87 4.97 -8.58
CA ASN A 229 9.97 3.53 -8.29
C ASN A 229 9.01 2.72 -9.17
N ALA A 230 7.75 3.17 -9.31
CA ALA A 230 6.78 2.46 -10.14
C ALA A 230 7.16 2.51 -11.63
N LEU A 231 7.69 3.64 -12.10
CA LEU A 231 8.18 3.81 -13.47
C LEU A 231 9.38 2.90 -13.75
N ARG A 232 10.33 2.80 -12.82
CA ARG A 232 11.48 1.90 -12.93
C ARG A 232 11.04 0.44 -13.05
N GLU A 233 10.15 -0.02 -12.17
CA GLU A 233 9.65 -1.39 -12.21
C GLU A 233 8.84 -1.65 -13.50
N LEU A 234 7.99 -0.72 -13.92
CA LEU A 234 7.26 -0.84 -15.19
C LEU A 234 8.21 -0.93 -16.38
N ALA A 235 9.24 -0.09 -16.42
CA ALA A 235 10.22 -0.09 -17.48
C ALA A 235 11.03 -1.39 -17.50
N ALA A 236 11.39 -1.94 -16.31
CA ALA A 236 12.03 -3.24 -16.21
C ALA A 236 11.15 -4.36 -16.77
N MET A 237 9.83 -4.37 -16.45
CA MET A 237 8.89 -5.35 -17.03
C MET A 237 8.82 -5.27 -18.55
N TYR A 238 8.77 -4.05 -19.12
CA TYR A 238 8.80 -3.89 -20.57
C TYR A 238 10.13 -4.36 -21.18
N TYR A 239 11.26 -4.10 -20.50
CA TYR A 239 12.57 -4.56 -20.95
C TYR A 239 12.64 -6.09 -20.96
N ASP A 240 12.18 -6.76 -19.90
CA ASP A 240 12.21 -8.21 -19.72
C ASP A 240 11.37 -8.97 -20.77
N ILE A 241 10.27 -8.35 -21.21
CA ILE A 241 9.44 -8.91 -22.30
C ILE A 241 9.86 -8.42 -23.69
N ASP A 242 11.08 -7.89 -23.83
CA ASP A 242 11.71 -7.39 -25.06
C ASP A 242 10.95 -6.21 -25.73
N GLN A 243 10.20 -5.42 -24.95
CA GLN A 243 9.54 -4.20 -25.41
C GLN A 243 10.34 -2.94 -25.02
N LYS A 244 11.60 -2.90 -25.47
CA LYS A 244 12.61 -1.91 -25.06
C LYS A 244 12.19 -0.47 -25.38
N GLU A 245 11.54 -0.23 -26.53
CA GLU A 245 11.05 1.08 -26.91
C GLU A 245 9.99 1.61 -25.96
N LYS A 246 9.10 0.72 -25.45
CA LYS A 246 8.12 1.09 -24.43
C LYS A 246 8.78 1.40 -23.09
N SER A 247 9.80 0.64 -22.72
CA SER A 247 10.60 0.93 -21.52
C SER A 247 11.16 2.36 -21.55
N ILE A 248 11.76 2.76 -22.66
CA ILE A 248 12.28 4.11 -22.87
C ILE A 248 11.16 5.16 -22.85
N GLN A 249 10.02 4.88 -23.51
CA GLN A 249 8.92 5.82 -23.62
C GLN A 249 8.30 6.14 -22.25
N VAL A 250 8.19 5.14 -21.35
CA VAL A 250 7.72 5.34 -19.97
C VAL A 250 8.51 6.44 -19.26
N PHE A 251 9.84 6.41 -19.33
CA PHE A 251 10.67 7.45 -18.71
C PHE A 251 10.58 8.80 -19.43
N LYS A 252 10.56 8.81 -20.76
CA LYS A 252 10.47 10.07 -21.52
C LYS A 252 9.18 10.82 -21.24
N ASP A 253 8.06 10.12 -21.17
CA ASP A 253 6.76 10.73 -20.86
C ASP A 253 6.74 11.27 -19.42
N ALA A 254 7.31 10.54 -18.47
CA ALA A 254 7.42 10.98 -17.10
C ALA A 254 8.30 12.22 -16.95
N ILE A 255 9.50 12.23 -17.56
CA ILE A 255 10.44 13.36 -17.55
C ILE A 255 9.80 14.64 -18.13
N GLN A 256 8.99 14.49 -19.19
CA GLN A 256 8.32 15.63 -19.82
C GLN A 256 7.30 16.30 -18.89
N ASN A 257 6.67 15.53 -18.01
CA ASN A 257 5.59 16.00 -17.15
C ASN A 257 6.03 16.24 -15.69
N GLU A 258 7.32 16.04 -15.35
CA GLU A 258 7.84 16.21 -14.01
C GLU A 258 8.44 17.60 -13.82
N ASP A 259 8.01 18.29 -12.75
CA ASP A 259 8.50 19.62 -12.39
C ASP A 259 9.53 19.61 -11.26
N ASP A 260 9.49 18.58 -10.38
CA ASP A 260 10.46 18.43 -9.30
C ASP A 260 11.83 18.00 -9.85
N LYS A 261 12.86 18.79 -9.56
CA LYS A 261 14.21 18.57 -10.09
C LYS A 261 14.84 17.27 -9.62
N ILE A 262 14.61 16.88 -8.38
CA ILE A 262 15.21 15.65 -7.81
C ILE A 262 14.52 14.42 -8.41
N VAL A 263 13.20 14.42 -8.48
CA VAL A 263 12.46 13.34 -9.15
C VAL A 263 12.84 13.24 -10.62
N LYS A 264 13.01 14.37 -11.30
CA LYS A 264 13.45 14.42 -12.70
C LYS A 264 14.87 13.89 -12.88
N ALA A 265 15.78 14.17 -11.95
CA ALA A 265 17.12 13.58 -11.93
C ALA A 265 17.06 12.06 -11.84
N ASP A 266 16.26 11.51 -10.93
CA ASP A 266 16.05 10.06 -10.77
C ASP A 266 15.48 9.42 -12.06
N LEU A 267 14.54 10.08 -12.73
CA LEU A 267 13.98 9.59 -13.99
C LEU A 267 15.02 9.56 -15.11
N TYR A 268 15.84 10.61 -15.24
CA TYR A 268 16.96 10.64 -16.19
C TYR A 268 18.02 9.58 -15.88
N PHE A 269 18.35 9.39 -14.60
CA PHE A 269 19.24 8.33 -14.18
C PHE A 269 18.74 6.95 -14.62
N ASN A 270 17.49 6.62 -14.30
CA ASN A 270 16.89 5.34 -14.68
C ASN A 270 16.81 5.17 -16.21
N LEU A 271 16.51 6.22 -16.96
CA LEU A 271 16.56 6.21 -18.42
C LEU A 271 17.98 5.91 -18.93
N GLY A 272 18.99 6.53 -18.33
CA GLY A 272 20.41 6.25 -18.62
C GLY A 272 20.78 4.79 -18.37
N VAL A 273 20.29 4.19 -17.27
CA VAL A 273 20.50 2.78 -16.97
C VAL A 273 19.91 1.88 -18.08
N ILE A 274 18.68 2.14 -18.53
CA ILE A 274 18.04 1.38 -19.62
C ILE A 274 18.83 1.50 -20.91
N TYR A 275 19.23 2.72 -21.31
CA TYR A 275 20.06 2.91 -22.49
C TYR A 275 21.40 2.18 -22.39
N ASN A 276 22.03 2.21 -21.21
CA ASN A 276 23.29 1.52 -20.95
C ASN A 276 23.16 0.00 -21.10
N GLN A 277 22.09 -0.60 -20.56
CA GLN A 277 21.75 -2.02 -20.71
C GLN A 277 21.50 -2.39 -22.17
N MET A 278 20.91 -1.47 -22.95
CA MET A 278 20.73 -1.65 -24.41
C MET A 278 22.01 -1.39 -25.21
N LYS A 279 23.11 -1.06 -24.57
CA LYS A 279 24.38 -0.67 -25.19
C LYS A 279 24.26 0.58 -26.10
N ASN A 280 23.24 1.39 -25.88
CA ASN A 280 23.11 2.69 -26.53
C ASN A 280 23.80 3.75 -25.65
N TYR A 281 25.11 3.71 -25.65
CA TYR A 281 25.95 4.44 -24.72
C TYR A 281 25.93 5.96 -24.93
N GLU A 282 25.67 6.43 -26.16
CA GLU A 282 25.52 7.85 -26.47
C GLU A 282 24.28 8.45 -25.79
N GLU A 283 23.15 7.77 -25.86
CA GLU A 283 21.93 8.22 -25.20
C GLU A 283 22.02 7.99 -23.68
N ALA A 284 22.72 6.95 -23.23
CA ALA A 284 23.00 6.73 -21.81
C ALA A 284 23.82 7.88 -21.22
N GLU A 285 24.89 8.30 -21.90
CA GLU A 285 25.73 9.45 -21.48
C GLU A 285 24.89 10.71 -21.31
N LYS A 286 24.06 11.04 -22.30
CA LYS A 286 23.20 12.24 -22.25
C LYS A 286 22.22 12.18 -21.08
N ALA A 287 21.60 11.03 -20.86
CA ALA A 287 20.64 10.87 -19.78
C ALA A 287 21.31 10.98 -18.40
N PHE A 288 22.47 10.36 -18.22
CA PHE A 288 23.22 10.50 -16.96
C PHE A 288 23.79 11.92 -16.76
N ASP A 289 24.14 12.64 -17.84
CA ASP A 289 24.61 14.03 -17.76
C ASP A 289 23.48 14.96 -17.30
N GLU A 290 22.26 14.78 -17.81
CA GLU A 290 21.06 15.50 -17.36
C GLU A 290 20.73 15.16 -15.88
N ALA A 291 20.82 13.88 -15.49
CA ALA A 291 20.63 13.49 -14.10
C ALA A 291 21.63 14.19 -13.18
N TYR A 292 22.91 14.16 -13.52
CA TYR A 292 23.98 14.79 -12.76
C TYR A 292 23.85 16.32 -12.73
N TYR A 293 23.43 16.94 -13.84
CA TYR A 293 23.17 18.40 -13.89
C TYR A 293 22.04 18.83 -12.95
N LEU A 294 20.99 18.02 -12.83
CA LEU A 294 19.85 18.31 -11.96
C LEU A 294 20.16 18.03 -10.49
N ASN A 295 21.05 17.08 -10.20
CA ASN A 295 21.52 16.71 -8.86
C ASN A 295 23.02 16.43 -8.88
N GLU A 296 23.82 17.47 -8.65
CA GLU A 296 25.31 17.39 -8.68
C GLU A 296 25.90 16.52 -7.55
N ASP A 297 25.12 16.28 -6.47
CA ASP A 297 25.52 15.42 -5.38
C ASP A 297 25.29 13.92 -5.69
N ASP A 298 24.65 13.60 -6.82
CA ASP A 298 24.39 12.23 -7.25
C ASP A 298 25.63 11.63 -7.94
N PHE A 299 26.46 10.96 -7.13
CA PHE A 299 27.62 10.25 -7.67
C PHE A 299 27.25 8.99 -8.47
N GLU A 300 26.03 8.43 -8.32
CA GLU A 300 25.58 7.28 -9.10
C GLU A 300 25.39 7.65 -10.58
N ALA A 301 24.87 8.84 -10.86
CA ALA A 301 24.80 9.38 -12.22
C ALA A 301 26.20 9.54 -12.85
N ALA A 302 27.18 10.04 -12.06
CA ALA A 302 28.56 10.14 -12.51
C ALA A 302 29.22 8.78 -12.78
N LEU A 303 28.91 7.75 -12.01
CA LEU A 303 29.32 6.36 -12.27
C LEU A 303 28.65 5.79 -13.52
N GLY A 304 27.35 6.08 -13.71
CA GLY A 304 26.63 5.75 -14.94
C GLY A 304 27.28 6.33 -16.18
N MET A 305 27.67 7.62 -16.14
CA MET A 305 28.45 8.26 -17.20
C MET A 305 29.79 7.53 -17.46
N ALA A 306 30.51 7.16 -16.39
CA ALA A 306 31.77 6.43 -16.55
C ALA A 306 31.56 5.08 -17.25
N SER A 307 30.49 4.37 -16.91
CA SER A 307 30.11 3.11 -17.56
C SER A 307 29.75 3.31 -19.04
N ALA A 308 29.01 4.38 -19.38
CA ALA A 308 28.71 4.72 -20.76
C ALA A 308 29.96 5.06 -21.55
N TYR A 309 30.89 5.83 -20.98
CA TYR A 309 32.17 6.13 -21.60
C TYR A 309 33.03 4.88 -21.83
N GLU A 310 33.07 3.95 -20.87
CA GLU A 310 33.75 2.67 -21.03
C GLU A 310 33.14 1.86 -22.18
N GLY A 311 31.82 1.78 -22.25
CA GLY A 311 31.10 1.11 -23.31
C GLY A 311 31.36 1.70 -24.70
N LEU A 312 31.42 3.05 -24.82
CA LEU A 312 31.82 3.73 -26.05
C LEU A 312 33.27 3.40 -26.43
N GLY A 313 34.16 3.42 -25.43
CA GLY A 313 35.53 2.98 -25.63
C GLY A 313 35.65 1.57 -26.21
N ASP A 314 34.90 0.63 -25.63
CA ASP A 314 34.84 -0.77 -26.11
C ASP A 314 34.30 -0.90 -27.54
N LYS A 315 33.27 -0.11 -27.93
CA LYS A 315 32.70 -0.09 -29.27
C LYS A 315 33.74 0.39 -30.32
N TYR A 316 34.40 1.51 -30.06
CA TYR A 316 35.45 2.03 -30.95
C TYR A 316 36.70 1.13 -30.97
N PHE A 317 37.06 0.54 -29.85
CA PHE A 317 38.19 -0.39 -29.78
C PHE A 317 37.97 -1.62 -30.64
N ASN A 318 36.77 -2.20 -30.60
CA ASN A 318 36.45 -3.45 -31.28
C ASN A 318 35.90 -3.24 -32.71
N GLY A 319 35.36 -2.06 -33.03
CA GLY A 319 34.67 -1.81 -34.29
C GLY A 319 33.37 -2.60 -34.38
N THR A 320 32.55 -2.58 -33.30
CA THR A 320 31.30 -3.36 -33.18
C THR A 320 30.07 -2.44 -33.22
N ASP A 321 28.89 -3.03 -33.44
CA ASP A 321 27.60 -2.36 -33.38
C ASP A 321 27.48 -1.11 -34.31
N GLY A 322 28.05 -1.17 -35.52
CA GLY A 322 28.02 -0.11 -36.50
C GLY A 322 29.12 0.95 -36.33
N PHE A 323 29.99 0.81 -35.35
CA PHE A 323 31.15 1.66 -35.16
C PHE A 323 32.34 1.18 -35.98
N THR A 324 33.07 2.11 -36.58
CA THR A 324 34.36 1.79 -37.18
C THR A 324 35.42 1.76 -36.10
N LYS A 325 36.32 0.75 -36.17
CA LYS A 325 37.44 0.65 -35.23
C LYS A 325 38.28 1.92 -35.27
N ASP A 326 38.42 2.56 -34.13
CA ASP A 326 39.22 3.79 -33.97
C ASP A 326 39.83 3.80 -32.56
N LEU A 327 41.11 3.51 -32.51
CA LEU A 327 41.82 3.36 -31.23
C LEU A 327 42.07 4.73 -30.54
N ASP A 328 42.18 5.81 -31.30
CA ASP A 328 42.32 7.17 -30.75
C ASP A 328 41.01 7.60 -30.08
N LEU A 329 39.86 7.31 -30.67
CA LEU A 329 38.58 7.57 -30.07
C LEU A 329 38.35 6.66 -28.86
N ALA A 330 38.70 5.38 -28.92
CA ALA A 330 38.64 4.47 -27.78
C ALA A 330 39.46 4.99 -26.59
N PHE A 331 40.70 5.39 -26.85
CA PHE A 331 41.57 5.97 -25.82
C PHE A 331 40.97 7.22 -25.17
N ARG A 332 40.34 8.13 -25.96
CA ARG A 332 39.69 9.33 -25.44
C ARG A 332 38.51 8.99 -24.54
N TRP A 333 37.70 8.00 -24.92
CA TRP A 333 36.57 7.56 -24.12
C TRP A 333 37.01 6.89 -22.79
N TYR A 334 38.00 6.02 -22.82
CA TYR A 334 38.54 5.43 -21.61
C TYR A 334 39.15 6.49 -20.66
N ARG A 335 39.79 7.56 -21.21
CA ARG A 335 40.26 8.70 -20.40
C ARG A 335 39.11 9.46 -19.73
N LYS A 336 37.99 9.63 -20.42
CA LYS A 336 36.79 10.25 -19.80
C LYS A 336 36.24 9.38 -18.67
N ALA A 337 36.13 8.07 -18.88
CA ALA A 337 35.69 7.12 -17.86
C ALA A 337 36.61 7.15 -16.63
N GLU A 338 37.94 7.06 -16.86
CA GLU A 338 38.92 7.14 -15.77
C GLU A 338 38.80 8.44 -14.95
N LYS A 339 38.58 9.58 -15.62
CA LYS A 339 38.40 10.87 -14.93
C LYS A 339 37.18 10.85 -14.04
N LYS A 340 36.01 10.40 -14.55
CA LYS A 340 34.76 10.36 -13.77
C LYS A 340 34.88 9.46 -12.56
N ILE A 341 35.44 8.26 -12.67
CA ILE A 341 35.63 7.37 -11.51
C ILE A 341 36.59 7.98 -10.49
N LYS A 342 37.65 8.70 -10.92
CA LYS A 342 38.53 9.41 -10.00
C LYS A 342 37.81 10.52 -9.24
N ASP A 343 36.89 11.23 -9.90
CA ASP A 343 36.12 12.28 -9.28
C ASP A 343 35.16 11.69 -8.23
N VAL A 344 34.42 10.62 -8.55
CA VAL A 344 33.55 9.89 -7.61
C VAL A 344 34.35 9.33 -6.43
N LYS A 345 35.49 8.69 -6.66
CA LYS A 345 36.35 8.13 -5.60
C LYS A 345 36.80 9.16 -4.57
N ARG A 346 36.86 10.45 -4.93
CA ARG A 346 37.23 11.53 -3.98
C ARG A 346 36.07 11.92 -3.07
N ILE A 347 34.81 11.69 -3.53
CA ILE A 347 33.61 12.06 -2.81
C ILE A 347 33.15 10.87 -1.97
N ASP A 348 33.03 9.70 -2.57
CA ASP A 348 32.66 8.46 -1.91
C ASP A 348 33.91 7.63 -1.56
N PHE A 349 34.51 7.95 -0.41
CA PHE A 349 35.69 7.26 0.06
C PHE A 349 35.39 5.91 0.71
N GLU A 350 34.16 5.65 1.10
CA GLU A 350 33.75 4.37 1.71
C GLU A 350 33.88 3.22 0.72
N ASN A 351 33.55 3.47 -0.55
CA ASN A 351 33.64 2.49 -1.65
C ASN A 351 34.94 2.61 -2.46
N ALA A 352 35.96 3.35 -1.97
CA ALA A 352 37.19 3.64 -2.68
C ALA A 352 37.97 2.40 -3.19
N ALA A 353 37.82 1.25 -2.54
CA ALA A 353 38.47 0.00 -2.95
C ALA A 353 37.81 -0.59 -4.21
N GLU A 354 36.50 -0.45 -4.37
CA GLU A 354 35.78 -0.88 -5.55
C GLU A 354 36.10 0.00 -6.75
N TYR A 355 36.08 1.31 -6.56
CA TYR A 355 36.50 2.28 -7.60
C TYR A 355 37.92 2.10 -8.03
N GLN A 356 38.80 1.67 -7.14
CA GLN A 356 40.20 1.37 -7.49
C GLN A 356 40.30 0.22 -8.47
N ARG A 357 39.51 -0.87 -8.29
CA ARG A 357 39.49 -2.00 -9.22
C ARG A 357 38.95 -1.59 -10.60
N GLN A 358 37.91 -0.78 -10.63
CA GLN A 358 37.36 -0.25 -11.89
C GLN A 358 38.37 0.64 -12.61
N LEU A 359 39.10 1.50 -11.88
CA LEU A 359 40.17 2.34 -12.43
C LEU A 359 41.28 1.51 -13.05
N GLU A 360 41.70 0.43 -12.42
CA GLU A 360 42.73 -0.46 -12.93
C GLU A 360 42.34 -1.12 -14.24
N LEU A 361 41.10 -1.57 -14.33
CA LEU A 361 40.56 -2.17 -15.57
C LEU A 361 40.50 -1.14 -16.71
N ILE A 362 39.97 0.06 -16.46
CA ILE A 362 39.89 1.12 -17.48
C ILE A 362 41.26 1.59 -17.92
N ARG A 363 42.23 1.73 -17.02
CA ARG A 363 43.60 2.05 -17.37
C ARG A 363 44.22 0.99 -18.25
N TYR A 364 44.04 -0.29 -17.94
CA TYR A 364 44.51 -1.37 -18.76
C TYR A 364 43.93 -1.29 -20.20
N LYS A 365 42.61 -1.09 -20.35
CA LYS A 365 41.98 -0.92 -21.66
C LYS A 365 42.53 0.31 -22.39
N ARG A 366 42.67 1.43 -21.71
CA ARG A 366 43.23 2.67 -22.25
C ARG A 366 44.65 2.49 -22.76
N ASP A 367 45.52 1.85 -21.97
CA ASP A 367 46.92 1.66 -22.30
C ASP A 367 47.11 0.71 -23.51
N ILE A 368 46.23 -0.28 -23.65
CA ILE A 368 46.18 -1.11 -24.87
C ILE A 368 45.72 -0.30 -26.10
N ALA A 369 44.77 0.60 -25.96
CA ALA A 369 44.33 1.46 -27.06
C ALA A 369 45.43 2.45 -27.50
N GLU A 370 46.29 2.91 -26.57
CA GLU A 370 47.40 3.81 -26.85
C GLU A 370 48.59 3.11 -27.56
N GLN A 371 48.80 1.81 -27.29
CA GLN A 371 49.93 1.06 -27.80
C GLN A 371 49.72 0.44 -29.19
N ASN A 372 48.51 0.38 -29.68
CA ASN A 372 48.15 -0.21 -30.97
C ASN A 372 47.64 0.83 -31.98
#